data_a9463a9950fa55017ca4dfd1b7c90bf9
#
_entry.id   a9463a9950fa55017ca4dfd1b7c90bf9
#
_cell.length_a   1.000
_cell.length_b   1.000
_cell.length_c   1.000
_cell.angle_alpha   90.00
_cell.angle_beta   90.00
_cell.angle_gamma   90.00
#
_symmetry.space_group_name_H-M   'P 1'
#
loop_
_entity.id
_entity.type
_entity.pdbx_description
1 polymer ?
#
loop_
_entity_poly.entity_id
_entity_poly.type
_entity_poly.pdbx_seq_one_letter_code
_entity_poly.pdbx_strand_id
1 'polypeptide(L)'
;MIMSNYKFETLQLHVGQEQPDPATDARAVPIYQTTSYVFRNSAHAAARFGLADAGNIYGRLTNSTQDVLEKRIAALEGGVAALATASGAAAITYAIQALAGAGEHIVAQKTIYGGTYNLLAHTLPQYGISTTFVDAHDLAEVENAIQDNTKAIYLETLGNPNSDIPDIDAIAAIAHKHGLP
;
A
#
# COMPACT_ATOMS: atom_id res chain seq x y z
N MET A 1 -12.94 -13.45 -11.48
CA MET A 1 -13.68 -13.25 -10.22
C MET A 1 -14.03 -14.61 -9.62
N ILE A 2 -13.04 -15.35 -9.08
CA ILE A 2 -13.20 -16.73 -8.53
C ILE A 2 -12.76 -16.76 -7.04
N MET A 3 -12.49 -15.58 -6.43
CA MET A 3 -11.85 -15.53 -5.11
C MET A 3 -12.79 -15.55 -3.90
N SER A 4 -14.11 -15.60 -4.06
CA SER A 4 -15.07 -15.50 -2.95
C SER A 4 -15.18 -16.74 -2.06
N ASN A 5 -14.52 -17.86 -2.38
CA ASN A 5 -14.63 -19.12 -1.65
C ASN A 5 -13.32 -19.69 -1.08
N TYR A 6 -12.20 -18.99 -1.26
CA TYR A 6 -10.94 -19.46 -0.70
C TYR A 6 -10.80 -19.07 0.76
N LYS A 7 -10.32 -20.01 1.58
CA LYS A 7 -9.88 -19.72 2.95
C LYS A 7 -8.58 -18.92 2.92
N PHE A 8 -8.29 -18.21 4.01
CA PHE A 8 -7.09 -17.38 4.14
C PHE A 8 -5.81 -18.13 3.80
N GLU A 9 -5.66 -19.37 4.26
CA GLU A 9 -4.51 -20.23 3.96
C GLU A 9 -4.38 -20.56 2.48
N THR A 10 -5.50 -20.70 1.77
CA THR A 10 -5.51 -20.94 0.32
C THR A 10 -5.12 -19.69 -0.45
N LEU A 11 -5.58 -18.51 -0.01
CA LEU A 11 -5.18 -17.22 -0.60
C LEU A 11 -3.67 -17.01 -0.51
N GLN A 12 -3.05 -17.35 0.64
CA GLN A 12 -1.60 -17.22 0.85
C GLN A 12 -0.77 -18.00 -0.18
N LEU A 13 -1.27 -19.11 -0.68
CA LEU A 13 -0.51 -20.03 -1.53
C LEU A 13 -0.81 -19.86 -3.03
N HIS A 14 -2.04 -19.47 -3.40
CA HIS A 14 -2.50 -19.64 -4.77
C HIS A 14 -2.82 -18.35 -5.52
N VAL A 15 -3.21 -17.28 -4.83
CA VAL A 15 -3.59 -16.03 -5.51
C VAL A 15 -2.41 -15.44 -6.28
N GLY A 16 -2.67 -15.07 -7.53
CA GLY A 16 -1.69 -14.52 -8.46
C GLY A 16 -0.92 -15.58 -9.26
N GLN A 17 -1.05 -16.87 -8.91
CA GLN A 17 -0.44 -17.99 -9.64
C GLN A 17 -1.41 -19.15 -9.85
N GLU A 18 -2.68 -18.84 -10.10
CA GLU A 18 -3.72 -19.86 -10.33
C GLU A 18 -3.44 -20.67 -11.62
N GLN A 19 -2.81 -20.02 -12.59
CA GLN A 19 -2.39 -20.66 -13.84
C GLN A 19 -0.87 -20.88 -13.86
N PRO A 20 -0.38 -21.96 -14.48
CA PRO A 20 1.05 -22.14 -14.70
C PRO A 20 1.59 -21.08 -15.67
N ASP A 21 2.91 -20.91 -15.71
CA ASP A 21 3.55 -20.06 -16.71
C ASP A 21 3.22 -20.56 -18.13
N PRO A 22 2.65 -19.70 -19.00
CA PRO A 22 2.17 -20.17 -20.31
C PRO A 22 3.28 -20.56 -21.30
N ALA A 23 4.52 -20.18 -21.02
CA ALA A 23 5.66 -20.51 -21.88
C ALA A 23 6.33 -21.82 -21.52
N THR A 24 6.27 -22.24 -20.23
CA THR A 24 7.05 -23.37 -19.71
C THR A 24 6.23 -24.39 -18.93
N ASP A 25 4.94 -24.13 -18.71
CA ASP A 25 4.06 -24.89 -17.82
C ASP A 25 4.57 -24.97 -16.36
N ALA A 26 5.51 -24.11 -15.99
CA ALA A 26 6.05 -24.08 -14.65
C ALA A 26 4.99 -23.65 -13.61
N ARG A 27 4.87 -24.42 -12.53
CA ARG A 27 3.99 -24.08 -11.40
C ARG A 27 4.57 -22.94 -10.56
N ALA A 28 5.89 -22.92 -10.38
CA ALA A 28 6.57 -21.82 -9.70
C ALA A 28 6.52 -20.54 -10.55
N VAL A 29 6.36 -19.39 -9.89
CA VAL A 29 6.37 -18.09 -10.58
C VAL A 29 7.78 -17.82 -11.13
N PRO A 30 7.96 -17.61 -12.44
CA PRO A 30 9.25 -17.24 -13.01
C PRO A 30 9.75 -15.88 -12.48
N ILE A 31 11.06 -15.74 -12.36
CA ILE A 31 11.68 -14.46 -12.01
C ILE A 31 12.03 -13.71 -13.30
N TYR A 32 11.22 -12.70 -13.64
CA TYR A 32 11.42 -11.88 -14.83
C TYR A 32 12.32 -10.68 -14.53
N GLN A 33 13.63 -10.84 -14.74
CA GLN A 33 14.62 -9.77 -14.61
C GLN A 33 14.71 -8.97 -15.92
N THR A 34 13.70 -8.17 -16.20
CA THR A 34 13.65 -7.35 -17.42
C THR A 34 13.21 -5.92 -17.13
N THR A 35 13.72 -4.97 -17.90
CA THR A 35 13.30 -3.56 -17.83
C THR A 35 12.18 -3.24 -18.81
N SER A 36 12.12 -3.91 -19.96
CA SER A 36 11.19 -3.57 -21.04
C SER A 36 10.56 -4.82 -21.67
N TYR A 37 9.42 -4.60 -22.30
CA TYR A 37 8.65 -5.63 -22.99
C TYR A 37 8.46 -5.26 -24.45
N VAL A 38 8.39 -6.27 -25.33
CA VAL A 38 8.30 -6.08 -26.77
C VAL A 38 6.83 -6.03 -27.20
N PHE A 39 6.53 -5.12 -28.11
CA PHE A 39 5.21 -5.01 -28.73
C PHE A 39 5.21 -5.68 -30.11
N ARG A 40 4.07 -6.27 -30.48
CA ARG A 40 3.90 -6.94 -31.78
C ARG A 40 3.95 -5.96 -32.98
N ASN A 41 3.44 -4.74 -32.75
CA ASN A 41 3.38 -3.64 -33.73
C ASN A 41 3.00 -2.33 -33.00
N SER A 42 2.98 -1.21 -33.74
CA SER A 42 2.64 0.11 -33.20
C SER A 42 1.22 0.21 -32.64
N ALA A 43 0.25 -0.48 -33.24
CA ALA A 43 -1.12 -0.48 -32.74
C ALA A 43 -1.23 -1.19 -31.39
N HIS A 44 -0.51 -2.30 -31.21
CA HIS A 44 -0.43 -2.99 -29.92
C HIS A 44 0.25 -2.10 -28.87
N ALA A 45 1.33 -1.40 -29.22
CA ALA A 45 1.96 -0.44 -28.30
C ALA A 45 0.98 0.67 -27.88
N ALA A 46 0.30 1.28 -28.85
CA ALA A 46 -0.69 2.32 -28.58
C ALA A 46 -1.82 1.82 -27.65
N ALA A 47 -2.34 0.61 -27.87
CA ALA A 47 -3.36 0.01 -27.02
C ALA A 47 -2.87 -0.21 -25.57
N ARG A 48 -1.61 -0.67 -25.39
CA ARG A 48 -0.98 -0.83 -24.06
C ARG A 48 -0.80 0.49 -23.33
N PHE A 49 -0.23 1.49 -23.99
CA PHE A 49 -0.04 2.82 -23.41
C PHE A 49 -1.36 3.56 -23.18
N GLY A 50 -2.36 3.31 -23.98
CA GLY A 50 -3.73 3.83 -23.82
C GLY A 50 -4.59 3.03 -22.84
N LEU A 51 -4.04 2.01 -22.16
CA LEU A 51 -4.75 1.13 -21.22
C LEU A 51 -5.97 0.40 -21.81
N ALA A 52 -6.04 0.28 -23.13
CA ALA A 52 -7.07 -0.48 -23.84
C ALA A 52 -6.75 -1.97 -23.96
N ASP A 53 -5.48 -2.35 -23.74
CA ASP A 53 -5.00 -3.72 -23.69
C ASP A 53 -4.16 -3.92 -22.42
N ALA A 54 -4.53 -4.88 -21.59
CA ALA A 54 -3.84 -5.16 -20.34
C ALA A 54 -2.50 -5.88 -20.59
N GLY A 55 -1.47 -5.58 -19.79
CA GLY A 55 -0.19 -6.29 -19.76
C GLY A 55 1.00 -5.39 -19.53
N ASN A 56 2.18 -6.00 -19.64
CA ASN A 56 3.44 -5.35 -19.29
C ASN A 56 3.92 -4.39 -20.38
N ILE A 57 4.50 -3.28 -19.96
CA ILE A 57 5.10 -2.26 -20.80
C ILE A 57 6.57 -2.06 -20.43
N TYR A 58 6.81 -1.78 -19.15
CA TYR A 58 8.11 -1.47 -18.61
C TYR A 58 8.22 -1.92 -17.15
N GLY A 59 9.33 -2.56 -16.76
CA GLY A 59 9.51 -3.21 -15.47
C GLY A 59 9.38 -2.31 -14.24
N ARG A 60 9.54 -1.00 -14.40
CA ARG A 60 9.26 -0.04 -13.32
C ARG A 60 7.76 0.15 -13.06
N LEU A 61 6.94 -0.03 -14.08
CA LEU A 61 5.48 0.13 -14.00
C LEU A 61 4.79 -1.20 -13.69
N THR A 62 5.20 -2.25 -14.38
CA THR A 62 4.59 -3.59 -14.28
C THR A 62 5.64 -4.67 -14.49
N ASN A 63 5.58 -5.74 -13.69
CA ASN A 63 6.41 -6.91 -13.86
C ASN A 63 5.63 -8.15 -13.40
N SER A 64 5.64 -9.23 -14.17
CA SER A 64 4.86 -10.44 -13.88
C SER A 64 5.25 -11.11 -12.57
N THR A 65 6.48 -10.96 -12.10
CA THR A 65 6.92 -11.53 -10.81
C THR A 65 6.34 -10.75 -9.65
N GLN A 66 6.46 -9.42 -9.65
CA GLN A 66 5.91 -8.59 -8.58
C GLN A 66 4.38 -8.54 -8.60
N ASP A 67 3.74 -8.67 -9.76
CA ASP A 67 2.29 -8.73 -9.92
C ASP A 67 1.65 -9.85 -9.09
N VAL A 68 2.35 -10.99 -8.95
CA VAL A 68 1.90 -12.09 -8.07
C VAL A 68 1.89 -11.67 -6.60
N LEU A 69 2.92 -10.97 -6.14
CA LEU A 69 2.97 -10.42 -4.78
C LEU A 69 1.84 -9.42 -4.57
N GLU A 70 1.69 -8.47 -5.50
CA GLU A 70 0.68 -7.42 -5.43
C GLU A 70 -0.74 -7.98 -5.35
N LYS A 71 -1.09 -8.90 -6.24
CA LYS A 71 -2.39 -9.59 -6.24
C LYS A 71 -2.63 -10.36 -4.94
N ARG A 72 -1.62 -11.05 -4.43
CA ARG A 72 -1.73 -11.87 -3.23
C ARG A 72 -1.92 -11.02 -1.99
N ILE A 73 -1.13 -9.96 -1.81
CA ILE A 73 -1.28 -9.03 -0.69
C ILE A 73 -2.64 -8.33 -0.76
N ALA A 74 -3.06 -7.85 -1.94
CA ALA A 74 -4.39 -7.26 -2.10
C ALA A 74 -5.50 -8.22 -1.67
N ALA A 75 -5.41 -9.52 -2.04
CA ALA A 75 -6.41 -10.51 -1.65
C ALA A 75 -6.39 -10.83 -0.15
N LEU A 76 -5.22 -10.86 0.48
CA LEU A 76 -5.07 -11.13 1.92
C LEU A 76 -5.59 -9.97 2.78
N GLU A 77 -5.39 -8.74 2.32
CA GLU A 77 -5.83 -7.52 3.00
C GLU A 77 -7.26 -7.10 2.62
N GLY A 78 -7.93 -7.83 1.72
CA GLY A 78 -9.25 -7.44 1.22
C GLY A 78 -9.27 -6.17 0.38
N GLY A 79 -8.10 -5.73 -0.12
CA GLY A 79 -7.93 -4.54 -0.93
C GLY A 79 -8.25 -4.78 -2.40
N VAL A 80 -8.47 -3.69 -3.14
CA VAL A 80 -8.72 -3.74 -4.59
C VAL A 80 -7.45 -3.91 -5.40
N ALA A 81 -6.31 -3.45 -4.88
CA ALA A 81 -4.98 -3.55 -5.48
C ALA A 81 -3.89 -3.35 -4.44
N ALA A 82 -2.64 -3.71 -4.78
CA ALA A 82 -1.44 -3.40 -4.03
C ALA A 82 -0.34 -2.94 -4.98
N LEU A 83 0.63 -2.21 -4.46
CA LEU A 83 1.81 -1.76 -5.18
C LEU A 83 3.07 -2.18 -4.41
N ALA A 84 3.91 -2.98 -5.03
CA ALA A 84 5.22 -3.32 -4.47
C ALA A 84 6.20 -2.17 -4.65
N THR A 85 6.91 -1.82 -3.60
CA THR A 85 7.92 -0.76 -3.59
C THR A 85 9.27 -1.30 -3.12
N ALA A 86 10.33 -0.53 -3.35
CA ALA A 86 11.70 -0.96 -3.05
C ALA A 86 11.99 -1.07 -1.53
N SER A 87 11.16 -0.46 -0.68
CA SER A 87 11.33 -0.50 0.78
C SER A 87 10.04 -0.10 1.50
N GLY A 88 9.92 -0.49 2.78
CA GLY A 88 8.83 -0.03 3.65
C GLY A 88 8.81 1.50 3.80
N ALA A 89 9.98 2.14 3.88
CA ALA A 89 10.06 3.61 3.93
C ALA A 89 9.48 4.26 2.66
N ALA A 90 9.74 3.68 1.48
CA ALA A 90 9.13 4.15 0.23
C ALA A 90 7.61 3.92 0.23
N ALA A 91 7.14 2.76 0.72
CA ALA A 91 5.71 2.46 0.82
C ALA A 91 4.98 3.48 1.69
N ILE A 92 5.52 3.79 2.88
CA ILE A 92 4.96 4.79 3.79
C ILE A 92 4.95 6.18 3.15
N THR A 93 6.07 6.59 2.55
CA THR A 93 6.20 7.90 1.90
C THR A 93 5.15 8.06 0.81
N TYR A 94 4.99 7.06 -0.06
CA TYR A 94 4.02 7.13 -1.15
C TYR A 94 2.58 7.08 -0.66
N ALA A 95 2.28 6.28 0.38
CA ALA A 95 0.95 6.24 0.97
C ALA A 95 0.55 7.62 1.53
N ILE A 96 1.43 8.26 2.31
CA ILE A 96 1.16 9.59 2.85
C ILE A 96 1.02 10.64 1.74
N GLN A 97 1.94 10.67 0.77
CA GLN A 97 1.89 11.64 -0.33
C GLN A 97 0.73 11.42 -1.31
N ALA A 98 0.17 10.21 -1.37
CA ALA A 98 -1.04 9.94 -2.13
C ALA A 98 -2.31 10.51 -1.46
N LEU A 99 -2.27 10.69 -0.14
CA LEU A 99 -3.41 11.14 0.66
C LEU A 99 -3.32 12.63 1.02
N ALA A 100 -2.10 13.15 1.28
CA ALA A 100 -1.88 14.48 1.80
C ALA A 100 -0.86 15.27 0.98
N GLY A 101 -1.18 16.53 0.72
CA GLY A 101 -0.32 17.52 0.07
C GLY A 101 0.02 18.71 0.99
N ALA A 102 0.63 19.75 0.42
CA ALA A 102 0.99 20.96 1.16
C ALA A 102 -0.24 21.65 1.77
N GLY A 103 -0.15 21.98 3.05
CA GLY A 103 -1.25 22.58 3.84
C GLY A 103 -2.15 21.52 4.50
N GLU A 104 -1.89 20.23 4.32
CA GLU A 104 -2.69 19.15 4.87
C GLU A 104 -2.01 18.49 6.07
N HIS A 105 -2.77 17.63 6.78
CA HIS A 105 -2.41 17.13 8.08
C HIS A 105 -2.62 15.63 8.20
N ILE A 106 -1.76 14.98 9.00
CA ILE A 106 -1.83 13.56 9.37
C ILE A 106 -1.88 13.44 10.88
N VAL A 107 -2.75 12.58 11.40
CA VAL A 107 -2.67 12.10 12.79
C VAL A 107 -1.85 10.82 12.79
N ALA A 108 -0.85 10.69 13.65
CA ALA A 108 0.01 9.51 13.69
C ALA A 108 0.22 9.01 15.12
N GLN A 109 0.27 7.69 15.29
CA GLN A 109 0.69 7.07 16.53
C GLN A 109 2.11 7.52 16.89
N LYS A 110 2.37 7.84 18.18
CA LYS A 110 3.70 8.30 18.64
C LYS A 110 4.74 7.18 18.74
N THR A 111 4.31 5.93 18.92
CA THR A 111 5.17 4.75 19.08
C THR A 111 5.36 4.01 17.75
N ILE A 112 5.88 4.70 16.75
CA ILE A 112 6.16 4.18 15.41
C ILE A 112 7.66 4.03 15.17
N TYR A 113 8.03 3.30 14.11
CA TYR A 113 9.42 3.18 13.67
C TYR A 113 10.09 4.54 13.53
N GLY A 114 11.32 4.67 14.05
CA GLY A 114 12.04 5.95 14.09
C GLY A 114 12.25 6.60 12.71
N GLY A 115 12.41 5.81 11.65
CA GLY A 115 12.47 6.32 10.28
C GLY A 115 11.17 6.95 9.82
N THR A 116 10.02 6.37 10.19
CA THR A 116 8.68 6.92 9.92
C THR A 116 8.45 8.18 10.76
N TYR A 117 8.86 8.17 12.03
CA TYR A 117 8.81 9.35 12.88
C TYR A 117 9.59 10.52 12.25
N ASN A 118 10.83 10.28 11.80
CA ASN A 118 11.64 11.30 11.15
C ASN A 118 11.02 11.81 9.85
N LEU A 119 10.42 10.92 9.06
CA LEU A 119 9.68 11.31 7.85
C LEU A 119 8.55 12.29 8.20
N LEU A 120 7.69 11.92 9.16
CA LEU A 120 6.51 12.69 9.54
C LEU A 120 6.86 13.96 10.34
N ALA A 121 7.85 13.91 11.24
CA ALA A 121 8.20 15.02 12.12
C ALA A 121 9.13 16.06 11.48
N HIS A 122 9.99 15.66 10.53
CA HIS A 122 11.07 16.53 10.05
C HIS A 122 11.11 16.68 8.53
N THR A 123 10.81 15.61 7.77
CA THR A 123 10.91 15.65 6.31
C THR A 123 9.67 16.24 5.66
N LEU A 124 8.50 15.69 5.96
CA LEU A 124 7.23 16.12 5.35
C LEU A 124 6.81 17.55 5.70
N PRO A 125 7.12 18.11 6.91
CA PRO A 125 6.88 19.53 7.17
C PRO A 125 7.60 20.48 6.20
N GLN A 126 8.76 20.10 5.67
CA GLN A 126 9.46 20.88 4.64
C GLN A 126 8.69 20.95 3.32
N TYR A 127 7.76 20.03 3.11
CA TYR A 127 6.84 19.99 1.96
C TYR A 127 5.42 20.45 2.31
N GLY A 128 5.25 21.01 3.52
CA GLY A 128 3.99 21.60 3.96
C GLY A 128 2.97 20.61 4.51
N ILE A 129 3.35 19.35 4.75
CA ILE A 129 2.47 18.35 5.38
C ILE A 129 2.79 18.31 6.87
N SER A 130 1.79 18.60 7.72
CA SER A 130 1.93 18.60 9.18
C SER A 130 1.47 17.28 9.79
N THR A 131 1.98 16.97 11.00
CA THR A 131 1.59 15.75 11.71
C THR A 131 1.39 16.05 13.20
N THR A 132 0.29 15.52 13.77
CA THR A 132 0.08 15.44 15.22
C THR A 132 0.31 14.00 15.67
N PHE A 133 1.24 13.82 16.61
CA PHE A 133 1.52 12.51 17.21
C PHE A 133 0.67 12.31 18.46
N VAL A 134 0.01 11.16 18.56
CA VAL A 134 -0.95 10.82 19.62
C VAL A 134 -0.62 9.50 20.30
N ASP A 135 -1.11 9.32 21.50
CA ASP A 135 -1.18 8.02 22.13
C ASP A 135 -2.32 7.21 21.52
N ALA A 136 -1.99 6.15 20.77
CA ALA A 136 -2.99 5.30 20.15
C ALA A 136 -3.82 4.47 21.15
N HIS A 137 -3.46 4.45 22.43
CA HIS A 137 -4.25 3.87 23.51
C HIS A 137 -5.26 4.85 24.12
N ASP A 138 -5.14 6.14 23.83
CA ASP A 138 -6.12 7.17 24.21
C ASP A 138 -6.97 7.58 22.99
N LEU A 139 -8.11 6.92 22.85
CA LEU A 139 -9.04 7.18 21.74
C LEU A 139 -9.55 8.63 21.72
N ALA A 140 -9.64 9.28 22.87
CA ALA A 140 -10.05 10.68 22.95
C ALA A 140 -8.94 11.60 22.43
N GLU A 141 -7.66 11.30 22.73
CA GLU A 141 -6.52 12.03 22.15
C GLU A 141 -6.49 11.88 20.62
N VAL A 142 -6.71 10.64 20.11
CA VAL A 142 -6.79 10.37 18.67
C VAL A 142 -7.87 11.22 18.01
N GLU A 143 -9.10 11.20 18.52
CA GLU A 143 -10.22 11.95 17.94
C GLU A 143 -10.00 13.47 18.03
N ASN A 144 -9.52 13.98 19.15
CA ASN A 144 -9.27 15.41 19.36
C ASN A 144 -8.11 15.97 18.49
N ALA A 145 -7.21 15.11 18.00
CA ALA A 145 -6.12 15.51 17.11
C ALA A 145 -6.58 15.73 15.67
N ILE A 146 -7.79 15.30 15.29
CA ILE A 146 -8.33 15.47 13.95
C ILE A 146 -8.67 16.94 13.71
N GLN A 147 -8.19 17.49 12.59
CA GLN A 147 -8.38 18.86 12.13
C GLN A 147 -9.16 18.86 10.81
N ASP A 148 -9.67 20.00 10.39
CA ASP A 148 -10.42 20.15 9.13
C ASP A 148 -9.60 19.73 7.90
N ASN A 149 -8.27 19.89 7.96
CA ASN A 149 -7.32 19.53 6.92
C ASN A 149 -6.67 18.17 7.12
N THR A 150 -7.09 17.35 8.09
CA THR A 150 -6.60 15.99 8.28
C THR A 150 -7.00 15.11 7.11
N LYS A 151 -6.09 14.28 6.62
CA LYS A 151 -6.29 13.37 5.48
C LYS A 151 -6.21 11.90 5.82
N ALA A 152 -5.55 11.54 6.90
CA ALA A 152 -5.44 10.15 7.32
C ALA A 152 -5.05 10.05 8.80
N ILE A 153 -5.32 8.87 9.39
CA ILE A 153 -4.72 8.43 10.63
C ILE A 153 -3.72 7.32 10.31
N TYR A 154 -2.47 7.47 10.74
CA TYR A 154 -1.38 6.52 10.49
C TYR A 154 -1.03 5.75 11.77
N LEU A 155 -1.02 4.43 11.67
CA LEU A 155 -0.70 3.50 12.75
C LEU A 155 0.32 2.45 12.29
N GLU A 156 1.00 1.82 13.25
CA GLU A 156 1.72 0.56 13.06
C GLU A 156 1.03 -0.53 13.89
N THR A 157 0.80 -1.69 13.30
CA THR A 157 0.16 -2.85 13.96
C THR A 157 0.94 -3.26 15.22
N LEU A 158 2.26 -3.17 15.17
CA LEU A 158 3.17 -3.44 16.26
C LEU A 158 4.19 -2.29 16.34
N GLY A 159 4.04 -1.46 17.37
CA GLY A 159 4.89 -0.29 17.60
C GLY A 159 6.36 -0.65 17.83
N ASN A 160 7.27 0.20 17.38
CA ASN A 160 8.71 0.00 17.48
C ASN A 160 9.36 1.17 18.26
N PRO A 161 10.09 0.93 19.39
CA PRO A 161 10.56 -0.38 19.86
C PRO A 161 9.67 -1.06 20.92
N ASN A 162 8.62 -0.41 21.42
CA ASN A 162 7.91 -0.83 22.63
C ASN A 162 6.97 -2.02 22.43
N SER A 163 6.74 -2.45 21.17
CA SER A 163 5.79 -3.53 20.84
C SER A 163 4.34 -3.19 21.24
N ASP A 164 3.97 -1.93 21.22
CA ASP A 164 2.60 -1.48 21.47
C ASP A 164 1.67 -1.99 20.36
N ILE A 165 0.50 -2.46 20.74
CA ILE A 165 -0.55 -2.90 19.82
C ILE A 165 -1.75 -1.98 20.02
N PRO A 166 -2.03 -1.06 19.07
CA PRO A 166 -3.21 -0.20 19.15
C PRO A 166 -4.49 -0.99 18.88
N ASP A 167 -5.62 -0.50 19.41
CA ASP A 167 -6.96 -0.99 19.01
C ASP A 167 -7.31 -0.41 17.62
N ILE A 168 -6.88 -1.13 16.57
CA ILE A 168 -7.04 -0.70 15.18
C ILE A 168 -8.51 -0.53 14.83
N ASP A 169 -9.39 -1.43 15.28
CA ASP A 169 -10.82 -1.39 14.97
C ASP A 169 -11.47 -0.13 15.57
N ALA A 170 -11.15 0.20 16.83
CA ALA A 170 -11.68 1.39 17.48
C ALA A 170 -11.17 2.67 16.80
N ILE A 171 -9.88 2.73 16.44
CA ILE A 171 -9.30 3.91 15.75
C ILE A 171 -9.85 4.02 14.33
N ALA A 172 -10.02 2.92 13.61
CA ALA A 172 -10.65 2.91 12.29
C ALA A 172 -12.10 3.42 12.35
N ALA A 173 -12.85 3.06 13.40
CA ALA A 173 -14.21 3.58 13.59
C ALA A 173 -14.22 5.11 13.78
N ILE A 174 -13.24 5.66 14.51
CA ILE A 174 -13.05 7.11 14.63
C ILE A 174 -12.71 7.73 13.28
N ALA A 175 -11.71 7.18 12.57
CA ALA A 175 -11.31 7.69 11.26
C ALA A 175 -12.49 7.73 10.27
N HIS A 176 -13.23 6.62 10.15
CA HIS A 176 -14.37 6.51 9.25
C HIS A 176 -15.53 7.45 9.62
N LYS A 177 -15.77 7.70 10.91
CA LYS A 177 -16.74 8.70 11.38
C LYS A 177 -16.44 10.10 10.83
N HIS A 178 -15.15 10.42 10.65
CA HIS A 178 -14.65 11.69 10.10
C HIS A 178 -14.37 11.62 8.59
N GLY A 179 -14.69 10.50 7.91
CA GLY A 179 -14.47 10.30 6.48
C GLY A 179 -12.98 10.14 6.10
N LEU A 180 -12.15 9.70 7.06
CA LEU A 180 -10.71 9.50 6.89
C LEU A 180 -10.39 8.01 6.71
N PRO A 181 -9.34 7.68 5.90
CA PRO A 181 -8.72 6.36 5.93
C PRO A 181 -7.78 6.21 7.12
#